data_2203351561225db702952b3967bed126
#
_entry.id   2203351561225db702952b3967bed126
#
_cell.length_a   1.000
_cell.length_b   1.000
_cell.length_c   1.000
_cell.angle_alpha   90.00
_cell.angle_beta   90.00
_cell.angle_gamma   90.00
#
_symmetry.space_group_name_H-M   'P 1'
#
loop_
_entity.id
_entity.type
_entity.pdbx_description
1 polymer ?
#
loop_
_entity_poly.entity_id
_entity_poly.type
_entity_poly.pdbx_seq_one_letter_code
_entity_poly.pdbx_strand_id
1 'polypeptide(L)'
;MAKYLAIHPVGSGLTLEAGTPLATSIKAHLTADAYWIGSIYVPETGGLYCTWDAKDADAIRKVLTKAAPDLPTEGPYLITMNIHSEDFR
;
A
#
# COMPACT_ATOMS: atom_id res chain seq x y z
N MET A 1 -11.86 3.17 -10.47
CA MET A 1 -11.39 1.92 -9.82
C MET A 1 -11.71 1.96 -8.32
N ALA A 2 -11.72 0.83 -7.67
CA ALA A 2 -11.98 0.77 -6.24
C ALA A 2 -10.72 1.10 -5.43
N LYS A 3 -10.91 1.52 -4.18
CA LYS A 3 -9.82 1.81 -3.24
C LYS A 3 -9.55 0.60 -2.36
N TYR A 4 -8.29 0.36 -2.07
CA TYR A 4 -7.85 -0.77 -1.25
C TYR A 4 -6.82 -0.34 -0.23
N LEU A 5 -6.80 -1.04 0.91
CA LEU A 5 -5.79 -0.89 1.95
C LEU A 5 -4.96 -2.17 2.01
N ALA A 6 -3.66 -2.05 1.83
CA ALA A 6 -2.71 -3.14 2.06
C ALA A 6 -1.88 -2.80 3.29
N ILE A 7 -1.68 -3.79 4.16
CA ILE A 7 -0.91 -3.61 5.39
C ILE A 7 0.31 -4.51 5.31
N HIS A 8 1.48 -3.91 5.54
CA HIS A 8 2.75 -4.64 5.52
C HIS A 8 3.37 -4.61 6.92
N PRO A 9 3.35 -5.74 7.66
CA PRO A 9 3.99 -5.80 8.97
C PRO A 9 5.51 -5.88 8.83
N VAL A 10 6.16 -4.72 8.85
CA VAL A 10 7.60 -4.60 8.60
C VAL A 10 8.43 -4.35 9.86
N GLY A 11 7.77 -4.24 11.03
CA GLY A 11 8.45 -4.01 12.30
C GLY A 11 8.69 -2.53 12.59
N SER A 12 9.33 -2.25 13.70
CA SER A 12 9.48 -0.87 14.23
C SER A 12 10.70 -0.12 13.72
N GLY A 13 11.53 -0.74 12.89
CA GLY A 13 12.82 -0.17 12.47
C GLY A 13 12.88 0.36 11.05
N LEU A 14 11.75 0.51 10.36
CA LEU A 14 11.75 1.01 8.98
C LEU A 14 12.12 2.50 8.97
N THR A 15 13.04 2.86 8.09
CA THR A 15 13.40 4.26 7.83
C THR A 15 13.02 4.63 6.40
N LEU A 16 12.93 5.93 6.13
CA LEU A 16 12.68 6.41 4.77
C LEU A 16 13.77 5.93 3.82
N GLU A 17 15.03 5.95 4.27
CA GLU A 17 16.15 5.47 3.48
C GLU A 17 15.99 3.98 3.11
N ALA A 18 15.62 3.14 4.07
CA ALA A 18 15.40 1.71 3.82
C ALA A 18 14.16 1.45 2.96
N GLY A 19 13.14 2.30 3.09
CA GLY A 19 11.89 2.15 2.33
C GLY A 19 11.95 2.68 0.90
N THR A 20 12.93 3.53 0.57
CA THR A 20 13.02 4.15 -0.74
C THR A 20 13.22 3.14 -1.88
N PRO A 21 14.10 2.13 -1.78
CA PRO A 21 14.21 1.11 -2.83
C PRO A 21 12.92 0.34 -3.05
N LEU A 22 12.19 0.05 -1.99
CA LEU A 22 10.89 -0.61 -2.05
C LEU A 22 9.88 0.24 -2.81
N ALA A 23 9.76 1.51 -2.45
CA ALA A 23 8.86 2.45 -3.11
C ALA A 23 9.19 2.61 -4.60
N THR A 24 10.47 2.72 -4.91
CA THR A 24 10.96 2.83 -6.29
C THR A 24 10.59 1.59 -7.10
N SER A 25 10.76 0.40 -6.52
CA SER A 25 10.41 -0.86 -7.18
C SER A 25 8.91 -0.96 -7.44
N ILE A 26 8.09 -0.59 -6.45
CA ILE A 26 6.63 -0.61 -6.61
C ILE A 26 6.20 0.35 -7.73
N LYS A 27 6.72 1.57 -7.74
CA LYS A 27 6.41 2.55 -8.80
C LYS A 27 6.78 2.02 -10.18
N ALA A 28 7.89 1.32 -10.29
CA ALA A 28 8.36 0.77 -11.57
C ALA A 28 7.48 -0.38 -12.10
N HIS A 29 6.71 -1.02 -11.23
CA HIS A 29 5.87 -2.17 -11.59
C HIS A 29 4.38 -1.87 -11.62
N LEU A 30 3.97 -0.61 -11.46
CA LEU A 30 2.57 -0.24 -11.56
C LEU A 30 2.01 -0.59 -12.95
N THR A 31 0.72 -0.92 -12.97
CA THR A 31 0.00 -1.27 -14.19
C THR A 31 -1.20 -0.35 -14.38
N ALA A 32 -1.89 -0.48 -15.51
CA ALA A 32 -3.14 0.24 -15.73
C ALA A 32 -4.25 -0.19 -14.76
N ASP A 33 -4.12 -1.38 -14.15
CA ASP A 33 -5.13 -1.97 -13.26
C ASP A 33 -4.87 -1.73 -11.78
N ALA A 34 -3.70 -1.22 -11.40
CA ALA A 34 -3.35 -0.96 -10.01
C ALA A 34 -2.40 0.23 -9.90
N TYR A 35 -2.84 1.22 -9.12
CA TYR A 35 -2.07 2.42 -8.85
C TYR A 35 -1.88 2.60 -7.35
N TRP A 36 -0.62 2.74 -6.92
CA TRP A 36 -0.29 3.00 -5.52
C TRP A 36 -0.46 4.50 -5.24
N ILE A 37 -1.36 4.84 -4.29
CA ILE A 37 -1.66 6.23 -3.95
C ILE A 37 -0.64 6.77 -2.96
N GLY A 38 -0.38 6.03 -1.89
CA GLY A 38 0.54 6.46 -0.85
C GLY A 38 0.59 5.51 0.31
N SER A 39 1.49 5.78 1.24
CA SER A 39 1.69 4.94 2.41
C SER A 39 1.97 5.78 3.64
N ILE A 40 1.56 5.26 4.79
CA ILE A 40 1.97 5.78 6.10
C ILE A 40 2.61 4.67 6.90
N TYR A 41 3.65 5.01 7.65
CA TYR A 41 4.33 4.07 8.51
C TYR A 41 4.07 4.41 9.97
N VAL A 42 3.64 3.42 10.74
CA VAL A 42 3.35 3.58 12.16
C VAL A 42 4.30 2.64 12.94
N PRO A 43 5.43 3.13 13.46
CA PRO A 43 6.40 2.28 14.15
C PRO A 43 5.82 1.61 15.38
N GLU A 44 4.89 2.24 16.08
CA GLU A 44 4.23 1.67 17.25
C GLU A 44 3.52 0.36 16.96
N THR A 45 2.89 0.24 15.79
CA THR A 45 2.24 -1.00 15.35
C THR A 45 3.17 -1.88 14.50
N GLY A 46 4.29 -1.32 14.04
CA GLY A 46 5.18 -2.00 13.11
C GLY A 46 4.60 -2.14 11.71
N GLY A 47 3.56 -1.37 11.39
CA GLY A 47 2.83 -1.49 10.14
C GLY A 47 3.11 -0.38 9.15
N LEU A 48 3.26 -0.76 7.89
CA LEU A 48 3.26 0.14 6.75
C LEU A 48 1.91 0.01 6.06
N TYR A 49 1.13 1.08 6.06
CA TYR A 49 -0.25 1.10 5.57
C TYR A 49 -0.28 1.79 4.22
N CYS A 50 -0.62 1.03 3.18
CA CYS A 50 -0.59 1.50 1.79
C CYS A 50 -1.99 1.56 1.21
N THR A 51 -2.32 2.68 0.56
CA THR A 51 -3.60 2.83 -0.14
C THR A 51 -3.38 2.75 -1.64
N TRP A 52 -4.34 2.11 -2.30
CA TRP A 52 -4.29 1.81 -3.73
C TRP A 52 -5.60 2.12 -4.42
N ASP A 53 -5.51 2.52 -5.69
CA ASP A 53 -6.62 2.48 -6.64
C ASP A 53 -6.41 1.26 -7.52
N ALA A 54 -7.38 0.36 -7.60
CA ALA A 54 -7.19 -0.84 -8.39
C ALA A 54 -8.50 -1.40 -8.92
N LYS A 55 -8.39 -2.15 -10.00
CA LYS A 55 -9.49 -2.92 -10.58
C LYS A 55 -10.03 -3.95 -9.58
N ASP A 56 -9.13 -4.66 -8.92
CA ASP A 56 -9.42 -5.67 -7.90
C ASP A 56 -8.18 -5.89 -7.04
N ALA A 57 -8.32 -6.69 -5.97
CA ALA A 57 -7.21 -7.00 -5.07
C ALA A 57 -6.08 -7.77 -5.76
N ASP A 58 -6.41 -8.64 -6.72
CA ASP A 58 -5.40 -9.42 -7.43
C ASP A 58 -4.47 -8.56 -8.27
N ALA A 59 -4.98 -7.46 -8.83
CA ALA A 59 -4.16 -6.51 -9.58
C ALA A 59 -3.03 -5.93 -8.69
N ILE A 60 -3.35 -5.65 -7.43
CA ILE A 60 -2.37 -5.18 -6.45
C ILE A 60 -1.37 -6.28 -6.11
N ARG A 61 -1.85 -7.50 -5.85
CA ARG A 61 -0.99 -8.64 -5.53
C ARG A 61 0.00 -8.92 -6.64
N LYS A 62 -0.41 -8.79 -7.90
CA LYS A 62 0.49 -8.97 -9.05
C LYS A 62 1.62 -7.96 -9.05
N VAL A 63 1.33 -6.69 -8.76
CA VAL A 63 2.36 -5.65 -8.65
C VAL A 63 3.33 -6.00 -7.52
N LEU A 64 2.80 -6.31 -6.33
CA LEU A 64 3.63 -6.60 -5.15
C LEU A 64 4.48 -7.85 -5.34
N THR A 65 3.95 -8.89 -5.96
CA THR A 65 4.70 -10.13 -6.22
C THR A 65 5.94 -9.87 -7.10
N LYS A 66 5.81 -8.97 -8.07
CA LYS A 66 6.93 -8.61 -8.95
C LYS A 66 7.88 -7.61 -8.31
N ALA A 67 7.32 -6.60 -7.64
CA ALA A 67 8.11 -5.48 -7.11
C ALA A 67 8.79 -5.82 -5.78
N ALA A 68 8.15 -6.62 -4.94
CA ALA A 68 8.59 -6.90 -3.57
C ALA A 68 8.11 -8.28 -3.11
N PRO A 69 8.64 -9.37 -3.69
CA PRO A 69 8.13 -10.72 -3.42
C PRO A 69 8.27 -11.14 -1.96
N ASP A 70 9.22 -10.55 -1.22
CA ASP A 70 9.46 -10.91 0.19
C ASP A 70 8.73 -9.99 1.17
N LEU A 71 7.99 -9.00 0.68
CA LEU A 71 7.27 -8.08 1.54
C LEU A 71 6.03 -8.77 2.12
N PRO A 72 5.94 -8.94 3.45
CA PRO A 72 4.74 -9.49 4.05
C PRO A 72 3.56 -8.57 3.80
N THR A 73 2.41 -9.13 3.46
CA THR A 73 1.23 -8.34 3.09
C THR A 73 -0.03 -8.95 3.68
N GLU A 74 -0.80 -8.10 4.37
CA GLU A 74 -2.16 -8.39 4.80
C GLU A 74 -3.12 -7.65 3.89
N GLY A 75 -4.16 -8.32 3.44
CA GLY A 75 -5.09 -7.79 2.44
C GLY A 75 -4.63 -8.10 1.01
N PRO A 76 -4.87 -7.22 0.05
CA PRO A 76 -5.51 -5.90 0.20
C PRO A 76 -6.99 -5.99 0.58
N TYR A 77 -7.42 -5.04 1.41
CA TYR A 77 -8.81 -4.95 1.88
C TYR A 77 -9.54 -3.87 1.11
N LEU A 78 -10.78 -4.16 0.68
CA LEU A 78 -11.60 -3.19 0.00
C LEU A 78 -12.02 -2.07 0.96
N ILE A 79 -11.77 -0.82 0.56
CA ILE A 79 -12.23 0.36 1.27
C ILE A 79 -13.59 0.73 0.68
N THR A 80 -14.62 0.67 1.50
CA THR A 80 -16.00 0.97 1.05
C THR A 80 -16.45 2.38 1.44
N MET A 81 -15.72 3.01 2.38
CA MET A 81 -16.08 4.34 2.86
C MET A 81 -14.80 5.09 3.24
N ASN A 82 -14.67 6.30 2.74
CA ASN A 82 -13.57 7.19 3.08
C ASN A 82 -14.15 8.56 3.44
N ILE A 83 -14.07 8.90 4.72
CA ILE A 83 -14.72 10.09 5.27
C ILE A 83 -13.64 11.11 5.62
N HIS A 84 -13.77 12.30 5.07
CA HIS A 84 -12.87 13.42 5.33
C HIS A 84 -13.53 14.40 6.29
N SER A 85 -12.81 14.81 7.34
CA SER A 85 -13.36 15.72 8.35
C SER A 85 -13.80 17.05 7.77
N GLU A 86 -13.14 17.51 6.70
CA GLU A 86 -13.49 18.76 6.01
C GLU A 86 -14.90 18.76 5.42
N ASP A 87 -15.45 17.58 5.15
CA ASP A 87 -16.80 17.46 4.60
C ASP A 87 -17.88 17.72 5.66
N PHE A 88 -17.50 17.87 6.94
CA PHE A 88 -18.41 18.00 8.09
C PHE A 88 -18.23 19.33 8.84
N ARG A 89 -17.99 20.38 8.13
CA ARG A 89 -17.85 21.72 8.72
C ARG A 89 -19.17 22.30 9.20
#